data_3bacb2b933380a15b432da6ac77bccb5
#
_entry.id   3bacb2b933380a15b432da6ac77bccb5
#
_cell.length_a   1.000
_cell.length_b   1.000
_cell.length_c   1.000
_cell.angle_alpha   90.00
_cell.angle_beta   90.00
_cell.angle_gamma   90.00
#
_symmetry.space_group_name_H-M   'P 1'
#
loop_
_entity.id
_entity.type
_entity.pdbx_description
1 polymer ?
#
loop_
_entity_poly.entity_id
_entity_poly.type
_entity_poly.pdbx_seq_one_letter_code
_entity_poly.pdbx_strand_id
1 'polypeptide(L)'
;MNVVVVDNFDSFTYNLVEYVSDQTLDGGNGKGAENGAGGEDAIGAPEPIDVTVVKNTASLAAIRDADPDAILISPGPGHPKNERDVGVTMEVLRDLSPEIPTLGVCLGLEAAVYEYGGSVGHAPEPIHGKAFPVEHDGEGVFAGLDQGFRAGRYHSLAATEVPDAFAVTATTDHEGDEIVMGIRHRDHPIEAVQFHPESVLTAVGHDLIRNFLESV
;
A
#
# COMPACT_ATOMS: atom_id res chain seq x y z
N MET A 1 11.25 -12.90 5.07
CA MET A 1 10.91 -11.47 4.77
C MET A 1 10.35 -10.83 6.03
N ASN A 2 10.85 -9.66 6.44
CA ASN A 2 10.35 -8.89 7.57
C ASN A 2 9.61 -7.64 7.08
N VAL A 3 8.31 -7.56 7.35
CA VAL A 3 7.45 -6.43 6.96
C VAL A 3 7.17 -5.58 8.20
N VAL A 4 7.53 -4.30 8.14
CA VAL A 4 7.19 -3.35 9.22
C VAL A 4 5.92 -2.60 8.84
N VAL A 5 4.91 -2.69 9.70
CA VAL A 5 3.66 -1.92 9.59
C VAL A 5 3.71 -0.72 10.50
N VAL A 6 3.71 0.48 9.93
CA VAL A 6 3.58 1.74 10.67
C VAL A 6 2.10 1.98 10.95
N ASP A 7 1.71 1.83 12.22
CA ASP A 7 0.32 1.95 12.67
C ASP A 7 -0.04 3.40 12.99
N ASN A 8 -0.90 3.98 12.17
CA ASN A 8 -1.45 5.33 12.32
C ASN A 8 -2.76 5.36 13.15
N PHE A 9 -2.95 4.38 14.04
CA PHE A 9 -4.09 4.27 14.95
C PHE A 9 -5.45 4.06 14.26
N ASP A 10 -5.44 3.34 13.16
CA ASP A 10 -6.66 2.92 12.48
C ASP A 10 -7.16 1.56 13.01
N SER A 11 -8.48 1.38 13.05
CA SER A 11 -9.09 0.12 13.45
C SER A 11 -8.86 -1.02 12.45
N PHE A 12 -8.57 -0.70 11.20
CA PHE A 12 -8.29 -1.68 10.14
C PHE A 12 -6.80 -2.08 10.05
N THR A 13 -5.90 -1.44 10.81
CA THR A 13 -4.47 -1.78 10.78
C THR A 13 -4.22 -3.27 10.99
N TYR A 14 -4.93 -3.90 11.92
CA TYR A 14 -4.74 -5.33 12.20
C TYR A 14 -5.32 -6.25 11.11
N ASN A 15 -6.33 -5.82 10.36
CA ASN A 15 -6.77 -6.55 9.17
C ASN A 15 -5.67 -6.51 8.09
N LEU A 16 -5.00 -5.37 7.92
CA LEU A 16 -3.87 -5.26 7.01
C LEU A 16 -2.72 -6.18 7.43
N VAL A 17 -2.41 -6.24 8.73
CA VAL A 17 -1.43 -7.19 9.30
C VAL A 17 -1.82 -8.64 8.99
N GLU A 18 -3.08 -9.01 9.17
CA GLU A 18 -3.60 -10.35 8.85
C GLU A 18 -3.41 -10.65 7.36
N TYR A 19 -3.80 -9.72 6.46
CA TYR A 19 -3.63 -9.89 5.02
C TYR A 19 -2.17 -10.12 4.60
N VAL A 20 -1.21 -9.43 5.25
CA VAL A 20 0.23 -9.66 5.01
C VAL A 20 0.67 -11.01 5.55
N SER A 21 0.25 -11.36 6.77
CA SER A 21 0.64 -12.62 7.42
C SER A 21 0.08 -13.85 6.73
N ASP A 22 -1.07 -13.71 6.06
CA ASP A 22 -1.71 -14.79 5.29
C ASP A 22 -1.02 -15.06 3.94
N GLN A 23 -0.13 -14.16 3.49
CA GLN A 23 0.63 -14.39 2.26
C GLN A 23 1.73 -15.41 2.49
N THR A 24 1.81 -16.35 1.58
CA THR A 24 2.98 -17.22 1.42
C THR A 24 3.64 -16.87 0.09
N LEU A 25 4.88 -16.44 0.14
CA LEU A 25 5.64 -16.19 -1.08
C LEU A 25 6.15 -17.53 -1.59
N ASP A 26 5.72 -17.92 -2.76
CA ASP A 26 6.30 -19.07 -3.46
C ASP A 26 7.76 -18.72 -3.75
N GLY A 27 8.70 -19.49 -3.18
CA GLY A 27 10.14 -19.30 -3.39
C GLY A 27 10.46 -19.30 -4.88
N GLY A 28 10.73 -18.11 -5.40
CA GLY A 28 10.86 -17.68 -6.78
C GLY A 28 11.11 -18.78 -7.82
N ASN A 29 10.14 -19.03 -8.64
CA ASN A 29 10.39 -19.52 -9.99
C ASN A 29 9.37 -18.89 -10.96
N GLY A 30 9.64 -17.64 -11.31
CA GLY A 30 8.97 -16.99 -12.43
C GLY A 30 9.46 -17.55 -13.75
N LYS A 31 8.51 -17.96 -14.58
CA LYS A 31 8.55 -18.23 -16.03
C LYS A 31 8.90 -19.63 -16.50
N GLY A 32 7.85 -20.31 -16.95
CA GLY A 32 7.83 -21.05 -18.21
C GLY A 32 8.84 -22.16 -18.34
N ALA A 33 8.49 -23.40 -17.97
CA ALA A 33 9.12 -24.58 -18.54
C ALA A 33 8.04 -25.48 -19.13
N GLU A 34 8.01 -25.51 -20.46
CA GLU A 34 7.44 -26.65 -21.20
C GLU A 34 8.25 -27.91 -20.90
N ASN A 35 7.55 -28.96 -20.54
CA ASN A 35 7.86 -30.39 -20.69
C ASN A 35 9.33 -30.88 -20.56
N GLY A 36 9.62 -31.61 -19.49
CA GLY A 36 10.79 -32.49 -19.43
C GLY A 36 10.88 -33.25 -18.10
N ALA A 37 10.75 -34.55 -18.19
CA ALA A 37 10.68 -35.52 -17.09
C ALA A 37 11.81 -35.43 -16.04
N GLY A 38 11.46 -35.62 -14.75
CA GLY A 38 12.26 -36.34 -13.75
C GLY A 38 13.25 -35.50 -12.96
N GLY A 39 12.87 -35.11 -11.78
CA GLY A 39 13.71 -34.62 -10.71
C GLY A 39 12.83 -34.12 -9.57
N GLU A 40 12.76 -34.86 -8.45
CA GLU A 40 12.18 -34.37 -7.21
C GLU A 40 13.17 -33.33 -6.62
N ASP A 41 13.23 -32.15 -7.22
CA ASP A 41 13.88 -31.00 -6.58
C ASP A 41 12.90 -30.47 -5.53
N ALA A 42 13.34 -30.51 -4.29
CA ALA A 42 12.64 -29.99 -3.14
C ALA A 42 12.21 -28.54 -3.43
N ILE A 43 10.93 -28.32 -3.71
CA ILE A 43 10.32 -27.00 -3.67
C ILE A 43 10.54 -26.52 -2.23
N GLY A 44 11.38 -25.51 -2.05
CA GLY A 44 11.61 -24.90 -0.75
C GLY A 44 10.25 -24.57 -0.12
N ALA A 45 10.07 -24.91 1.16
CA ALA A 45 8.86 -24.51 1.86
C ALA A 45 8.73 -22.99 1.75
N PRO A 46 7.53 -22.45 1.52
CA PRO A 46 7.30 -21.02 1.46
C PRO A 46 7.85 -20.37 2.73
N GLU A 47 8.68 -19.32 2.57
CA GLU A 47 9.25 -18.63 3.71
C GLU A 47 8.16 -17.80 4.42
N PRO A 48 8.05 -17.89 5.75
CA PRO A 48 7.08 -17.10 6.49
C PRO A 48 7.40 -15.61 6.38
N ILE A 49 6.35 -14.79 6.34
CA ILE A 49 6.46 -13.34 6.45
C ILE A 49 6.35 -12.98 7.93
N ASP A 50 7.40 -12.40 8.49
CA ASP A 50 7.38 -11.84 9.83
C ASP A 50 6.82 -10.41 9.76
N VAL A 51 5.83 -10.10 10.61
CA VAL A 51 5.22 -8.77 10.65
C VAL A 51 5.50 -8.10 11.98
N THR A 52 6.16 -6.94 11.91
CA THR A 52 6.42 -6.09 13.07
C THR A 52 5.54 -4.84 13.01
N VAL A 53 4.69 -4.64 14.00
CA VAL A 53 3.82 -3.45 14.09
C VAL A 53 4.49 -2.39 14.96
N VAL A 54 4.69 -1.18 14.41
CA VAL A 54 5.30 -0.05 15.11
C VAL A 54 4.33 1.13 15.06
N LYS A 55 4.02 1.72 16.22
CA LYS A 55 3.16 2.92 16.28
C LYS A 55 3.82 4.12 15.61
N ASN A 56 3.05 4.99 14.97
CA ASN A 56 3.58 6.20 14.35
C ASN A 56 4.20 7.20 15.36
N THR A 57 3.98 6.97 16.66
CA THR A 57 4.63 7.73 17.74
C THR A 57 6.03 7.22 18.10
N ALA A 58 6.49 6.16 17.47
CA ALA A 58 7.85 5.66 17.65
C ALA A 58 8.88 6.56 16.95
N SER A 59 10.16 6.32 17.22
CA SER A 59 11.24 7.00 16.49
C SER A 59 11.55 6.29 15.18
N LEU A 60 12.10 7.02 14.21
CA LEU A 60 12.64 6.43 12.97
C LEU A 60 13.69 5.36 13.25
N ALA A 61 14.50 5.55 14.32
CA ALA A 61 15.49 4.56 14.74
C ALA A 61 14.83 3.21 15.09
N ALA A 62 13.70 3.22 15.78
CA ALA A 62 12.99 1.98 16.13
C ALA A 62 12.51 1.21 14.89
N ILE A 63 12.15 1.91 13.82
CA ILE A 63 11.77 1.29 12.53
C ILE A 63 13.00 0.72 11.82
N ARG A 64 14.12 1.45 11.81
CA ARG A 64 15.40 0.96 11.25
C ARG A 64 15.92 -0.26 12.00
N ASP A 65 15.83 -0.25 13.34
CA ASP A 65 16.29 -1.36 14.19
C ASP A 65 15.44 -2.63 14.00
N ALA A 66 14.23 -2.50 13.49
CA ALA A 66 13.40 -3.63 13.09
C ALA A 66 13.87 -4.27 11.77
N ASP A 67 14.82 -3.67 11.04
CA ASP A 67 15.45 -4.17 9.82
C ASP A 67 14.40 -4.62 8.76
N PRO A 68 13.55 -3.69 8.27
CA PRO A 68 12.48 -4.04 7.34
C PRO A 68 12.98 -4.35 5.92
N ASP A 69 12.51 -5.46 5.36
CA ASP A 69 12.60 -5.74 3.92
C ASP A 69 11.53 -4.92 3.15
N ALA A 70 10.38 -4.67 3.79
CA ALA A 70 9.31 -3.84 3.25
C ALA A 70 8.59 -3.07 4.36
N ILE A 71 7.97 -1.95 3.99
CA ILE A 71 7.19 -1.09 4.91
C ILE A 71 5.76 -0.96 4.41
N LEU A 72 4.78 -1.15 5.30
CA LEU A 72 3.41 -0.74 5.08
C LEU A 72 3.07 0.44 5.98
N ILE A 73 2.50 1.48 5.38
CA ILE A 73 1.97 2.62 6.12
C ILE A 73 0.45 2.46 6.19
N SER A 74 -0.07 2.23 7.39
CA SER A 74 -1.49 1.93 7.60
C SER A 74 -2.38 3.14 7.33
N PRO A 75 -3.69 2.89 7.13
CA PRO A 75 -4.67 3.95 7.27
C PRO A 75 -4.56 4.66 8.62
N GLY A 76 -5.19 5.81 8.74
CA GLY A 76 -5.24 6.56 9.98
C GLY A 76 -6.22 7.72 9.92
N PRO A 77 -6.68 8.23 11.06
CA PRO A 77 -7.46 9.45 11.14
C PRO A 77 -6.59 10.69 10.96
N GLY A 78 -7.20 11.78 10.51
CA GLY A 78 -6.55 13.08 10.49
C GLY A 78 -6.07 13.54 9.12
N HIS A 79 -5.00 14.32 9.10
CA HIS A 79 -4.48 14.96 7.89
C HIS A 79 -2.95 14.99 7.92
N PRO A 80 -2.26 14.69 6.80
CA PRO A 80 -0.78 14.60 6.77
C PRO A 80 -0.05 15.89 7.17
N LYS A 81 -0.68 17.06 7.07
CA LYS A 81 -0.09 18.31 7.57
C LYS A 81 0.05 18.40 9.09
N ASN A 82 -0.63 17.54 9.83
CA ASN A 82 -0.60 17.54 11.28
C ASN A 82 0.37 16.47 11.76
N GLU A 83 1.52 16.86 12.30
CA GLU A 83 2.52 15.93 12.84
C GLU A 83 1.96 14.91 13.84
N ARG A 84 0.92 15.27 14.61
CA ARG A 84 0.28 14.36 15.57
C ARG A 84 -0.48 13.21 14.91
N ASP A 85 -0.97 13.43 13.67
CA ASP A 85 -1.78 12.45 12.96
C ASP A 85 -0.87 11.43 12.26
N VAL A 86 0.27 11.86 11.74
CA VAL A 86 1.18 11.04 10.92
C VAL A 86 2.48 10.64 11.66
N GLY A 87 2.89 11.36 12.68
CA GLY A 87 4.08 11.05 13.46
C GLY A 87 5.30 10.73 12.60
N VAL A 88 5.95 9.58 12.86
CA VAL A 88 7.15 9.13 12.15
C VAL A 88 6.91 8.77 10.67
N THR A 89 5.66 8.68 10.22
CA THR A 89 5.31 8.33 8.83
C THR A 89 6.00 9.25 7.81
N MET A 90 6.08 10.55 8.09
CA MET A 90 6.74 11.52 7.20
C MET A 90 8.24 11.27 7.09
N GLU A 91 8.91 10.97 8.23
CA GLU A 91 10.32 10.62 8.24
C GLU A 91 10.59 9.29 7.52
N VAL A 92 9.69 8.31 7.67
CA VAL A 92 9.77 7.03 6.93
C VAL A 92 9.72 7.27 5.42
N LEU A 93 8.76 8.04 4.94
CA LEU A 93 8.61 8.35 3.52
C LEU A 93 9.83 9.09 2.95
N ARG A 94 10.44 9.95 3.73
CA ARG A 94 11.61 10.75 3.33
C ARG A 94 12.91 9.96 3.38
N ASP A 95 13.13 9.19 4.46
CA ASP A 95 14.46 8.72 4.83
C ASP A 95 14.62 7.18 4.70
N LEU A 96 13.54 6.41 4.55
CA LEU A 96 13.57 4.95 4.39
C LEU A 96 12.95 4.49 3.07
N SER A 97 11.78 5.00 2.72
CA SER A 97 11.04 4.58 1.53
C SER A 97 11.76 4.82 0.19
N PRO A 98 12.74 5.74 0.06
CA PRO A 98 13.55 5.80 -1.15
C PRO A 98 14.36 4.54 -1.46
N GLU A 99 14.67 3.71 -0.44
CA GLU A 99 15.49 2.50 -0.57
C GLU A 99 14.72 1.23 -0.20
N ILE A 100 13.66 1.34 0.61
CA ILE A 100 12.88 0.20 1.11
C ILE A 100 11.50 0.22 0.47
N PRO A 101 11.09 -0.86 -0.22
CA PRO A 101 9.75 -0.98 -0.78
C PRO A 101 8.66 -0.60 0.22
N THR A 102 7.81 0.35 -0.16
CA THR A 102 6.82 0.92 0.73
C THR A 102 5.44 0.98 0.07
N LEU A 103 4.43 0.42 0.75
CA LEU A 103 3.03 0.55 0.37
C LEU A 103 2.28 1.45 1.36
N GLY A 104 1.74 2.57 0.88
CA GLY A 104 0.88 3.45 1.66
C GLY A 104 -0.60 3.14 1.45
N VAL A 105 -1.40 3.08 2.54
CA VAL A 105 -2.85 2.85 2.47
C VAL A 105 -3.60 4.05 3.05
N CYS A 106 -4.53 4.62 2.30
CA CYS A 106 -5.40 5.73 2.68
C CYS A 106 -4.59 6.95 3.17
N LEU A 107 -4.47 7.17 4.48
CA LEU A 107 -3.59 8.20 5.04
C LEU A 107 -2.14 8.05 4.54
N GLY A 108 -1.70 6.81 4.26
CA GLY A 108 -0.37 6.55 3.70
C GLY A 108 -0.19 7.16 2.30
N LEU A 109 -1.21 7.11 1.43
CA LEU A 109 -1.20 7.80 0.14
C LEU A 109 -1.17 9.31 0.33
N GLU A 110 -2.04 9.81 1.20
CA GLU A 110 -2.13 11.25 1.49
C GLU A 110 -0.82 11.80 2.05
N ALA A 111 -0.16 11.02 2.93
CA ALA A 111 1.15 11.36 3.48
C ALA A 111 2.24 11.37 2.40
N ALA A 112 2.26 10.38 1.50
CA ALA A 112 3.21 10.35 0.38
C ALA A 112 3.03 11.56 -0.54
N VAL A 113 1.80 11.87 -0.94
CA VAL A 113 1.50 13.06 -1.75
C VAL A 113 1.99 14.33 -1.06
N TYR A 114 1.70 14.49 0.23
CA TYR A 114 2.05 15.69 1.00
C TYR A 114 3.56 15.81 1.23
N GLU A 115 4.27 14.73 1.57
CA GLU A 115 5.73 14.74 1.80
C GLU A 115 6.50 15.17 0.55
N TYR A 116 6.04 14.74 -0.62
CA TYR A 116 6.70 15.05 -1.90
C TYR A 116 6.19 16.36 -2.55
N GLY A 117 5.45 17.19 -1.79
CA GLY A 117 5.10 18.55 -2.17
C GLY A 117 3.78 18.71 -2.91
N GLY A 118 2.95 17.66 -2.94
CA GLY A 118 1.58 17.74 -3.44
C GLY A 118 0.58 18.31 -2.44
N SER A 119 -0.70 18.21 -2.75
CA SER A 119 -1.77 18.76 -1.93
C SER A 119 -2.84 17.72 -1.61
N VAL A 120 -3.32 17.75 -0.38
CA VAL A 120 -4.42 16.93 0.13
C VAL A 120 -5.54 17.84 0.60
N GLY A 121 -6.76 17.55 0.18
CA GLY A 121 -7.95 18.34 0.50
C GLY A 121 -9.17 17.46 0.69
N HIS A 122 -10.33 18.11 0.90
CA HIS A 122 -11.59 17.37 1.03
C HIS A 122 -11.94 16.67 -0.29
N ALA A 123 -12.34 15.40 -0.19
CA ALA A 123 -12.99 14.71 -1.29
C ALA A 123 -14.35 15.39 -1.60
N PRO A 124 -14.86 15.30 -2.84
CA PRO A 124 -16.17 15.89 -3.19
C PRO A 124 -17.29 15.47 -2.25
N GLU A 125 -17.28 14.21 -1.82
CA GLU A 125 -18.19 13.68 -0.80
C GLU A 125 -17.39 12.79 0.18
N PRO A 126 -17.61 12.89 1.51
CA PRO A 126 -17.08 11.95 2.48
C PRO A 126 -17.68 10.55 2.26
N ILE A 127 -16.84 9.55 2.07
CA ILE A 127 -17.29 8.17 1.86
C ILE A 127 -16.92 7.33 3.07
N HIS A 128 -17.88 6.58 3.60
CA HIS A 128 -17.69 5.66 4.71
C HIS A 128 -18.34 4.31 4.41
N GLY A 129 -17.55 3.31 4.01
CA GLY A 129 -18.04 1.95 3.82
C GLY A 129 -18.87 1.74 2.56
N LYS A 130 -18.49 2.36 1.44
CA LYS A 130 -19.06 2.09 0.11
C LYS A 130 -17.96 1.63 -0.84
N ALA A 131 -18.29 0.71 -1.75
CA ALA A 131 -17.37 0.24 -2.77
C ALA A 131 -17.63 0.94 -4.11
N PHE A 132 -16.54 1.39 -4.76
CA PHE A 132 -16.55 2.05 -6.06
C PHE A 132 -15.66 1.30 -7.05
N PRO A 133 -15.94 1.36 -8.36
CA PRO A 133 -15.07 0.79 -9.37
C PRO A 133 -13.75 1.57 -9.41
N VAL A 134 -12.65 0.87 -9.62
CA VAL A 134 -11.30 1.46 -9.76
C VAL A 134 -10.76 1.10 -11.13
N GLU A 135 -10.43 2.12 -11.91
CA GLU A 135 -9.68 2.00 -13.16
C GLU A 135 -8.20 2.19 -12.86
N HIS A 136 -7.32 1.36 -13.44
CA HIS A 136 -5.90 1.36 -13.09
C HIS A 136 -4.99 1.04 -14.29
N ASP A 137 -3.68 1.26 -14.15
CA ASP A 137 -2.70 1.04 -15.23
C ASP A 137 -2.34 -0.44 -15.46
N GLY A 138 -2.68 -1.34 -14.53
CA GLY A 138 -2.39 -2.78 -14.61
C GLY A 138 -0.96 -3.15 -14.24
N GLU A 139 -0.19 -2.25 -13.64
CA GLU A 139 1.20 -2.45 -13.24
C GLU A 139 1.37 -2.37 -11.72
N GLY A 140 2.53 -2.82 -11.21
CA GLY A 140 2.86 -2.81 -9.79
C GLY A 140 1.82 -3.55 -8.95
N VAL A 141 1.30 -2.91 -7.91
CA VAL A 141 0.27 -3.52 -7.04
C VAL A 141 -1.03 -3.88 -7.77
N PHE A 142 -1.26 -3.34 -8.98
CA PHE A 142 -2.44 -3.63 -9.80
C PHE A 142 -2.21 -4.72 -10.86
N ALA A 143 -1.02 -5.33 -10.90
CA ALA A 143 -0.69 -6.35 -11.90
C ALA A 143 -1.68 -7.52 -11.83
N GLY A 144 -2.25 -7.88 -13.00
CA GLY A 144 -3.16 -9.01 -13.12
C GLY A 144 -4.56 -8.82 -12.52
N LEU A 145 -4.87 -7.66 -11.97
CA LEU A 145 -6.22 -7.35 -11.48
C LEU A 145 -7.13 -6.93 -12.63
N ASP A 146 -8.42 -7.25 -12.51
CA ASP A 146 -9.43 -6.84 -13.49
C ASP A 146 -9.72 -5.33 -13.41
N GLN A 147 -9.89 -4.67 -14.55
CA GLN A 147 -10.33 -3.27 -14.59
C GLN A 147 -11.74 -3.12 -13.98
N GLY A 148 -11.94 -2.01 -13.28
CA GLY A 148 -13.21 -1.73 -12.64
C GLY A 148 -13.51 -2.62 -11.42
N PHE A 149 -12.50 -3.26 -10.82
CA PHE A 149 -12.72 -3.95 -9.56
C PHE A 149 -13.27 -2.99 -8.51
N ARG A 150 -14.07 -3.51 -7.59
CA ARG A 150 -14.68 -2.67 -6.57
C ARG A 150 -13.83 -2.60 -5.31
N ALA A 151 -13.55 -1.37 -4.85
CA ALA A 151 -12.75 -1.11 -3.65
C ALA A 151 -13.53 -0.32 -2.60
N GLY A 152 -13.37 -0.72 -1.35
CA GLY A 152 -13.97 -0.05 -0.20
C GLY A 152 -13.29 1.28 0.11
N ARG A 153 -14.10 2.35 0.19
CA ARG A 153 -13.65 3.71 0.51
C ARG A 153 -14.18 4.14 1.87
N TYR A 154 -13.29 4.76 2.67
CA TYR A 154 -13.58 5.23 4.04
C TYR A 154 -12.95 6.59 4.32
N HIS A 155 -12.75 7.41 3.27
CA HIS A 155 -12.01 8.65 3.38
C HIS A 155 -12.87 9.88 3.10
N SER A 156 -12.56 10.98 3.77
CA SER A 156 -13.11 12.32 3.54
C SER A 156 -12.09 13.27 2.92
N LEU A 157 -10.83 12.85 2.84
CA LEU A 157 -9.73 13.55 2.18
C LEU A 157 -9.32 12.78 0.93
N ALA A 158 -8.68 13.47 0.00
CA ALA A 158 -8.09 12.90 -1.21
C ALA A 158 -6.91 13.76 -1.68
N ALA A 159 -6.03 13.20 -2.49
CA ALA A 159 -5.02 13.96 -3.21
C ALA A 159 -5.73 14.91 -4.19
N THR A 160 -5.51 16.22 -4.03
CA THR A 160 -6.03 17.27 -4.93
C THR A 160 -5.00 17.72 -5.95
N GLU A 161 -3.71 17.50 -5.64
CA GLU A 161 -2.60 17.74 -6.54
C GLU A 161 -1.53 16.68 -6.28
N VAL A 162 -1.28 15.82 -7.26
CA VAL A 162 -0.23 14.81 -7.19
C VAL A 162 1.06 15.41 -7.74
N PRO A 163 2.18 15.37 -6.98
CA PRO A 163 3.45 15.95 -7.43
C PRO A 163 4.07 15.14 -8.57
N ASP A 164 4.89 15.78 -9.42
CA ASP A 164 5.53 15.18 -10.60
C ASP A 164 6.38 13.93 -10.28
N ALA A 165 6.82 13.77 -9.04
CA ALA A 165 7.54 12.59 -8.57
C ALA A 165 6.72 11.30 -8.66
N PHE A 166 5.38 11.41 -8.67
CA PHE A 166 4.47 10.29 -8.78
C PHE A 166 3.75 10.23 -10.13
N ALA A 167 3.47 9.01 -10.58
CA ALA A 167 2.45 8.73 -11.57
C ALA A 167 1.14 8.43 -10.85
N VAL A 168 0.01 8.92 -11.35
CA VAL A 168 -1.32 8.42 -10.96
C VAL A 168 -1.51 7.08 -11.66
N THR A 169 -1.72 6.03 -10.87
CA THR A 169 -1.82 4.65 -11.35
C THR A 169 -3.24 4.09 -11.28
N ALA A 170 -4.09 4.72 -10.48
CA ALA A 170 -5.50 4.35 -10.40
C ALA A 170 -6.40 5.54 -10.08
N THR A 171 -7.62 5.51 -10.61
CA THR A 171 -8.65 6.52 -10.36
C THR A 171 -10.04 5.88 -10.19
N THR A 172 -10.98 6.66 -9.68
CA THR A 172 -12.41 6.35 -9.68
C THR A 172 -13.20 7.60 -10.04
N ASP A 173 -14.32 7.43 -10.73
CA ASP A 173 -15.28 8.51 -10.97
C ASP A 173 -16.29 8.57 -9.82
N HIS A 174 -16.57 9.78 -9.36
CA HIS A 174 -17.63 10.05 -8.39
C HIS A 174 -18.43 11.27 -8.85
N GLU A 175 -19.60 11.03 -9.45
CA GLU A 175 -20.52 12.08 -9.97
C GLU A 175 -19.88 13.02 -11.00
N GLY A 176 -18.86 12.52 -11.75
CA GLY A 176 -18.12 13.27 -12.76
C GLY A 176 -16.83 13.92 -12.26
N ASP A 177 -16.51 13.73 -10.98
CA ASP A 177 -15.22 14.09 -10.41
C ASP A 177 -14.29 12.86 -10.41
N GLU A 178 -13.13 12.98 -11.07
CA GLU A 178 -12.09 11.96 -11.00
C GLU A 178 -11.30 12.07 -9.70
N ILE A 179 -11.24 10.97 -8.95
CA ILE A 179 -10.54 10.89 -7.66
C ILE A 179 -9.36 9.93 -7.79
N VAL A 180 -8.19 10.35 -7.34
CA VAL A 180 -6.97 9.53 -7.32
C VAL A 180 -7.15 8.38 -6.33
N MET A 181 -6.96 7.15 -6.83
CA MET A 181 -7.07 5.90 -6.05
C MET A 181 -5.74 5.16 -5.91
N GLY A 182 -4.74 5.49 -6.72
CA GLY A 182 -3.41 4.90 -6.65
C GLY A 182 -2.35 5.82 -7.21
N ILE A 183 -1.15 5.76 -6.62
CA ILE A 183 0.04 6.46 -7.08
C ILE A 183 1.25 5.54 -7.00
N ARG A 184 2.23 5.75 -7.88
CA ARG A 184 3.55 5.09 -7.86
C ARG A 184 4.64 6.14 -8.07
N HIS A 185 5.67 6.12 -7.21
CA HIS A 185 6.82 6.99 -7.39
C HIS A 185 7.63 6.56 -8.62
N ARG A 186 8.16 7.53 -9.36
CA ARG A 186 8.85 7.26 -10.64
C ARG A 186 10.23 6.67 -10.46
N ASP A 187 10.91 6.98 -9.36
CA ASP A 187 12.32 6.62 -9.12
C ASP A 187 12.52 5.78 -7.85
N HIS A 188 11.58 5.81 -6.90
CA HIS A 188 11.66 5.10 -5.63
C HIS A 188 10.64 3.97 -5.55
N PRO A 189 10.87 2.91 -4.77
CA PRO A 189 9.96 1.78 -4.63
C PRO A 189 8.79 2.12 -3.69
N ILE A 190 8.05 3.17 -4.03
CA ILE A 190 6.89 3.65 -3.25
C ILE A 190 5.64 3.52 -4.10
N GLU A 191 4.67 2.73 -3.62
CA GLU A 191 3.31 2.70 -4.15
C GLU A 191 2.32 3.05 -3.04
N ALA A 192 1.17 3.60 -3.41
CA ALA A 192 0.14 3.86 -2.43
C ALA A 192 -1.26 3.84 -3.04
N VAL A 193 -2.24 3.43 -2.22
CA VAL A 193 -3.65 3.35 -2.60
C VAL A 193 -4.53 4.14 -1.63
N GLN A 194 -5.58 4.79 -2.15
CA GLN A 194 -6.51 5.60 -1.34
C GLN A 194 -7.60 4.75 -0.70
N PHE A 195 -7.94 3.62 -1.30
CA PHE A 195 -8.92 2.68 -0.78
C PHE A 195 -8.29 1.71 0.22
N HIS A 196 -9.13 0.90 0.87
CA HIS A 196 -8.71 -0.07 1.87
C HIS A 196 -8.65 -1.48 1.27
N PRO A 197 -7.46 -2.01 0.91
CA PRO A 197 -7.32 -3.38 0.41
C PRO A 197 -7.74 -4.42 1.46
N GLU A 198 -7.57 -4.13 2.74
CA GLU A 198 -7.93 -4.98 3.87
C GLU A 198 -9.43 -5.00 4.21
N SER A 199 -10.22 -4.24 3.47
CA SER A 199 -11.67 -4.20 3.66
C SER A 199 -12.36 -5.37 2.97
N VAL A 200 -13.37 -5.94 3.63
CA VAL A 200 -14.27 -6.93 3.02
C VAL A 200 -14.98 -6.44 1.76
N LEU A 201 -14.99 -5.12 1.51
CA LEU A 201 -15.53 -4.50 0.31
C LEU A 201 -14.54 -4.48 -0.86
N THR A 202 -13.30 -4.95 -0.66
CA THR A 202 -12.23 -5.00 -1.66
C THR A 202 -11.83 -6.45 -1.91
N ALA A 203 -12.55 -7.12 -2.81
CA ALA A 203 -12.36 -8.57 -3.02
C ALA A 203 -10.95 -8.94 -3.52
N VAL A 204 -10.27 -8.03 -4.20
CA VAL A 204 -8.90 -8.21 -4.74
C VAL A 204 -7.80 -7.82 -3.75
N GLY A 205 -8.15 -7.52 -2.50
CA GLY A 205 -7.19 -6.98 -1.53
C GLY A 205 -6.01 -7.89 -1.23
N HIS A 206 -6.24 -9.20 -1.12
CA HIS A 206 -5.15 -10.17 -0.94
C HIS A 206 -4.21 -10.24 -2.15
N ASP A 207 -4.74 -10.15 -3.37
CA ASP A 207 -3.92 -10.17 -4.59
C ASP A 207 -3.08 -8.88 -4.69
N LEU A 208 -3.66 -7.73 -4.33
CA LEU A 208 -2.94 -6.46 -4.28
C LEU A 208 -1.78 -6.48 -3.29
N ILE A 209 -2.01 -6.98 -2.07
CA ILE A 209 -0.96 -7.12 -1.06
C ILE A 209 0.11 -8.12 -1.52
N ARG A 210 -0.29 -9.24 -2.14
CA ARG A 210 0.65 -10.20 -2.73
C ARG A 210 1.53 -9.55 -3.79
N ASN A 211 0.96 -8.80 -4.74
CA ASN A 211 1.70 -8.10 -5.78
C ASN A 211 2.76 -7.16 -5.20
N PHE A 212 2.41 -6.44 -4.13
CA PHE A 212 3.39 -5.62 -3.42
C PHE A 212 4.53 -6.45 -2.83
N LEU A 213 4.22 -7.52 -2.10
CA LEU A 213 5.22 -8.36 -1.43
C LEU A 213 6.11 -9.12 -2.43
N GLU A 214 5.61 -9.46 -3.60
CA GLU A 214 6.38 -10.08 -4.69
C GLU A 214 7.33 -9.09 -5.39
N SER A 215 7.16 -7.79 -5.18
CA SER A 215 8.02 -6.74 -5.73
C SER A 215 9.23 -6.40 -4.85
N VAL A 216 9.32 -6.98 -3.64
CA VAL A 216 10.36 -6.74 -2.61
C VAL A 216 11.68 -7.46 -2.88
#